data_c51144df2635daa568664c9e0522a6fd
#
_entry.id   c51144df2635daa568664c9e0522a6fd
#
_cell.length_a   1.000
_cell.length_b   1.000
_cell.length_c   1.000
_cell.angle_alpha   90.00
_cell.angle_beta   90.00
_cell.angle_gamma   90.00
#
_symmetry.space_group_name_H-M   'P 1'
#
loop_
_entity.id
_entity.type
_entity.pdbx_description
1 polymer ?
#
loop_
_entity_poly.entity_id
_entity_poly.type
_entity_poly.pdbx_seq_one_letter_code
_entity_poly.pdbx_strand_id
1 'polypeptide(L)'
;LILTRSLSERPKLVRLYALRHSILETNIDVAAARAFQQRRYDRLSSTAGLLGEKVSVLTTDRAFEFLVALDPIISGFAEASLLSPAISLALDDEDLSGLRIDVARVFRTTVTAVLKEFGVRGR
;
A
#
# COMPACT_ATOMS: atom_id res chain seq x y z
N LEU A 1 -6.85 -8.47 -9.11
CA LEU A 1 -5.46 -8.01 -9.18
C LEU A 1 -4.60 -8.86 -8.25
N ILE A 2 -3.45 -9.38 -8.70
CA ILE A 2 -2.56 -10.26 -7.92
C ILE A 2 -2.15 -9.61 -6.60
N LEU A 3 -1.82 -8.32 -6.62
CA LEU A 3 -1.42 -7.56 -5.42
C LEU A 3 -2.54 -7.51 -4.37
N THR A 4 -3.77 -7.21 -4.78
CA THR A 4 -4.93 -7.16 -3.87
C THR A 4 -5.16 -8.51 -3.20
N ARG A 5 -5.11 -9.58 -3.99
CA ARG A 5 -5.25 -10.94 -3.48
C ARG A 5 -4.13 -11.31 -2.50
N SER A 6 -2.88 -11.03 -2.88
CA SER A 6 -1.71 -11.32 -2.04
C SER A 6 -1.78 -10.61 -0.68
N LEU A 7 -2.26 -9.37 -0.62
CA LEU A 7 -2.44 -8.64 0.63
C LEU A 7 -3.60 -9.18 1.45
N SER A 8 -4.73 -9.48 0.81
CA SER A 8 -5.92 -10.04 1.49
C SER A 8 -5.63 -11.38 2.17
N GLU A 9 -4.75 -12.19 1.59
CA GLU A 9 -4.35 -13.47 2.13
C GLU A 9 -3.30 -13.38 3.26
N ARG A 10 -2.81 -12.17 3.58
CA ARG A 10 -1.73 -11.92 4.55
C ARG A 10 -2.12 -10.88 5.61
N PRO A 11 -3.09 -11.18 6.50
CA PRO A 11 -3.58 -10.22 7.50
C PRO A 11 -2.49 -9.70 8.44
N LYS A 12 -1.48 -10.52 8.77
CA LYS A 12 -0.34 -10.09 9.59
C LYS A 12 0.51 -9.03 8.88
N LEU A 13 0.70 -9.15 7.57
CA LEU A 13 1.43 -8.17 6.77
C LEU A 13 0.68 -6.84 6.71
N VAL A 14 -0.64 -6.88 6.49
CA VAL A 14 -1.51 -5.70 6.50
C VAL A 14 -1.41 -4.97 7.84
N ARG A 15 -1.47 -5.71 8.94
CA ARG A 15 -1.33 -5.15 10.29
C ARG A 15 0.04 -4.49 10.52
N LEU A 16 1.12 -5.09 10.03
CA LEU A 16 2.46 -4.50 10.12
C LEU A 16 2.57 -3.20 9.33
N TYR A 17 1.96 -3.12 8.14
CA TYR A 17 1.89 -1.86 7.38
C TYR A 17 1.17 -0.76 8.14
N ALA A 18 0.03 -1.05 8.76
CA ALA A 18 -0.72 -0.08 9.54
C ALA A 18 0.05 0.44 10.76
N LEU A 19 0.79 -0.45 11.45
CA LEU A 19 1.57 -0.10 12.64
C LEU A 19 2.88 0.62 12.32
N ARG A 20 3.44 0.45 11.14
CA ARG A 20 4.74 0.98 10.77
C ARG A 20 4.83 2.49 10.98
N HIS A 21 3.89 3.25 10.46
CA HIS A 21 3.88 4.71 10.57
C HIS A 21 3.63 5.22 12.00
N SER A 22 2.77 4.56 12.74
CA SER A 22 2.36 5.02 14.06
C SER A 22 3.35 4.69 15.17
N ILE A 23 4.15 3.64 15.04
CA ILE A 23 5.03 3.15 16.10
C ILE A 23 6.51 3.24 15.72
N LEU A 24 6.90 2.73 14.57
CA LEU A 24 8.31 2.63 14.20
C LEU A 24 8.91 3.95 13.75
N GLU A 25 8.17 4.77 13.00
CA GLU A 25 8.71 6.01 12.43
C GLU A 25 8.77 7.16 13.43
N THR A 26 7.99 7.13 14.51
CA THR A 26 7.97 8.18 15.56
C THR A 26 8.98 7.95 16.69
N ASN A 27 9.51 6.74 16.86
CA ASN A 27 10.31 6.34 18.03
C ASN A 27 11.74 5.92 17.69
N ILE A 28 12.23 6.20 16.49
CA ILE A 28 13.60 5.86 16.06
C ILE A 28 14.49 7.11 15.98
N ASP A 29 15.77 6.96 16.26
CA ASP A 29 16.74 8.02 16.04
C ASP A 29 17.09 8.19 14.55
N VAL A 30 17.77 9.30 14.20
CA VAL A 30 18.12 9.64 12.82
C VAL A 30 19.00 8.58 12.16
N ALA A 31 19.94 7.98 12.89
CA ALA A 31 20.82 6.95 12.34
C ALA A 31 20.03 5.67 12.00
N ALA A 32 19.16 5.24 12.89
CA ALA A 32 18.28 4.09 12.66
C ALA A 32 17.27 4.37 11.54
N ALA A 33 16.70 5.57 11.49
CA ALA A 33 15.81 5.99 10.41
C ALA A 33 16.52 5.97 9.05
N ARG A 34 17.75 6.49 8.98
CA ARG A 34 18.56 6.47 7.77
C ARG A 34 18.88 5.05 7.30
N ALA A 35 19.30 4.17 8.21
CA ALA A 35 19.58 2.77 7.90
C ALA A 35 18.33 2.03 7.40
N PHE A 36 17.18 2.30 7.99
CA PHE A 36 15.89 1.76 7.55
C PHE A 36 15.54 2.24 6.13
N GLN A 37 15.65 3.54 5.86
CA GLN A 37 15.35 4.11 4.55
C GLN A 37 16.34 3.62 3.48
N GLN A 38 17.61 3.43 3.81
CA GLN A 38 18.58 2.87 2.88
C GLN A 38 18.21 1.44 2.45
N ARG A 39 17.85 0.58 3.41
CA ARG A 39 17.39 -0.78 3.10
C ARG A 39 16.11 -0.77 2.26
N ARG A 40 15.20 0.15 2.57
CA ARG A 40 13.97 0.34 1.78
C ARG A 40 14.30 0.75 0.34
N TYR A 41 15.18 1.73 0.16
CA TYR A 41 15.63 2.19 -1.14
C TYR A 41 16.26 1.05 -1.96
N ASP A 42 17.13 0.26 -1.36
CA ASP A 42 17.82 -0.85 -2.03
C ASP A 42 16.80 -1.92 -2.51
N ARG A 43 15.81 -2.24 -1.69
CA ARG A 43 14.74 -3.18 -2.05
C ARG A 43 13.85 -2.65 -3.16
N LEU A 44 13.44 -1.40 -3.08
CA LEU A 44 12.61 -0.77 -4.11
C LEU A 44 13.37 -0.68 -5.44
N SER A 45 14.66 -0.34 -5.41
CA SER A 45 15.52 -0.29 -6.60
C SER A 45 15.65 -1.66 -7.28
N SER A 46 15.90 -2.72 -6.51
CA SER A 46 15.94 -4.09 -7.03
C SER A 46 14.61 -4.52 -7.64
N THR A 47 13.51 -4.23 -6.96
CA THR A 47 12.16 -4.56 -7.46
C THR A 47 11.81 -3.76 -8.71
N ALA A 48 12.18 -2.48 -8.75
CA ALA A 48 11.98 -1.62 -9.91
C ALA A 48 12.75 -2.13 -11.15
N GLY A 49 13.98 -2.61 -10.96
CA GLY A 49 14.75 -3.26 -12.02
C GLY A 49 14.02 -4.47 -12.60
N LEU A 50 13.52 -5.35 -11.74
CA LEU A 50 12.75 -6.53 -12.16
C LEU A 50 11.44 -6.16 -12.86
N LEU A 51 10.73 -5.14 -12.38
CA LEU A 51 9.51 -4.66 -13.03
C LEU A 51 9.81 -4.06 -14.40
N GLY A 52 10.86 -3.27 -14.53
CA GLY A 52 11.26 -2.71 -15.82
C GLY A 52 11.62 -3.78 -16.85
N GLU A 53 12.18 -4.91 -16.41
CA GLU A 53 12.43 -6.05 -17.29
C GLU A 53 11.17 -6.81 -17.71
N LYS A 54 10.19 -6.92 -16.80
CA LYS A 54 8.97 -7.72 -16.99
C LYS A 54 7.83 -6.95 -17.64
N VAL A 55 7.78 -5.65 -17.46
CA VAL A 55 6.70 -4.78 -17.94
C VAL A 55 7.29 -3.77 -18.92
N SER A 56 7.20 -4.06 -20.19
CA SER A 56 7.85 -3.30 -21.27
C SER A 56 7.48 -1.82 -21.36
N VAL A 57 6.34 -1.43 -20.81
CA VAL A 57 5.88 -0.02 -20.78
C VAL A 57 6.44 0.77 -19.59
N LEU A 58 7.06 0.09 -18.62
CA LEU A 58 7.68 0.72 -17.47
C LEU A 58 9.20 0.75 -17.64
N THR A 59 9.78 1.94 -17.67
CA THR A 59 11.22 2.07 -17.43
C THR A 59 11.53 1.78 -15.96
N THR A 60 12.78 1.49 -15.65
CA THR A 60 13.21 1.26 -14.25
C THR A 60 12.87 2.46 -13.35
N ASP A 61 13.07 3.69 -13.82
CA ASP A 61 12.75 4.91 -13.08
C ASP A 61 11.25 5.04 -12.82
N ARG A 62 10.42 4.79 -13.82
CA ARG A 62 8.95 4.82 -13.67
C ARG A 62 8.46 3.70 -12.75
N ALA A 63 9.07 2.53 -12.82
CA ALA A 63 8.77 1.43 -11.90
C ALA A 63 9.13 1.79 -10.46
N PHE A 64 10.26 2.46 -10.24
CA PHE A 64 10.65 2.95 -8.92
C PHE A 64 9.64 3.98 -8.37
N GLU A 65 9.28 5.00 -9.17
CA GLU A 65 8.25 5.98 -8.82
C GLU A 65 6.92 5.31 -8.44
N PHE A 66 6.49 4.33 -9.23
CA PHE A 66 5.27 3.56 -8.95
C PHE A 66 5.35 2.84 -7.60
N LEU A 67 6.46 2.17 -7.31
CA LEU A 67 6.65 1.46 -6.05
C LEU A 67 6.67 2.41 -4.84
N VAL A 68 7.30 3.58 -4.99
CA VAL A 68 7.29 4.61 -3.94
C VAL A 68 5.88 5.13 -3.69
N ALA A 69 5.10 5.37 -4.75
CA ALA A 69 3.71 5.82 -4.64
C ALA A 69 2.78 4.74 -4.04
N LEU A 70 3.06 3.47 -4.32
CA LEU A 70 2.26 2.34 -3.85
C LEU A 70 2.32 2.17 -2.32
N ASP A 71 3.45 2.49 -1.70
CA ASP A 71 3.68 2.30 -0.27
C ASP A 71 2.68 3.05 0.64
N PRO A 72 2.46 4.38 0.50
CA PRO A 72 1.44 5.09 1.27
C PRO A 72 0.01 4.62 0.94
N ILE A 73 -0.24 4.18 -0.29
CA ILE A 73 -1.53 3.62 -0.69
C ILE A 73 -1.80 2.33 0.10
N ILE A 74 -0.84 1.41 0.13
CA ILE A 74 -0.97 0.17 0.90
C ILE A 74 -1.15 0.47 2.39
N SER A 75 -0.35 1.38 2.96
CA SER A 75 -0.41 1.76 4.37
C SER A 75 -1.77 2.35 4.74
N GLY A 76 -2.29 3.29 3.95
CA GLY A 76 -3.59 3.91 4.19
C GLY A 76 -4.74 2.91 4.12
N PHE A 77 -4.72 2.00 3.15
CA PHE A 77 -5.74 0.94 3.07
C PHE A 77 -5.59 -0.11 4.17
N ALA A 78 -4.36 -0.40 4.62
CA ALA A 78 -4.13 -1.26 5.77
C ALA A 78 -4.74 -0.66 7.04
N GLU A 79 -4.52 0.63 7.30
CA GLU A 79 -5.16 1.35 8.42
C GLU A 79 -6.67 1.34 8.31
N ALA A 80 -7.22 1.63 7.14
CA ALA A 80 -8.67 1.62 6.91
C ALA A 80 -9.33 0.24 7.13
N SER A 81 -8.57 -0.85 7.01
CA SER A 81 -9.05 -2.21 7.27
C SER A 81 -9.07 -2.58 8.76
N LEU A 82 -8.39 -1.82 9.62
CA LEU A 82 -8.24 -2.08 11.05
C LEU A 82 -9.17 -1.20 11.88
N LEU A 83 -10.48 -1.32 11.67
CA LEU A 83 -11.47 -0.60 12.46
C LEU A 83 -11.49 -1.13 13.89
N SER A 84 -11.56 -0.20 14.88
CA SER A 84 -11.87 -0.58 16.25
C SER A 84 -13.29 -1.15 16.35
N PRO A 85 -13.60 -2.00 17.37
CA PRO A 85 -14.95 -2.52 17.56
C PRO A 85 -15.99 -1.40 17.72
N ALA A 86 -15.66 -0.31 18.40
CA ALA A 86 -16.55 0.83 18.59
C ALA A 86 -16.88 1.52 17.26
N ILE A 87 -15.88 1.77 16.41
CA ILE A 87 -16.09 2.37 15.08
C ILE A 87 -16.90 1.43 14.19
N SER A 88 -16.58 0.14 14.21
CA SER A 88 -17.33 -0.85 13.42
C SER A 88 -18.81 -0.89 13.81
N LEU A 89 -19.11 -0.87 15.10
CA LEU A 89 -20.50 -0.81 15.59
C LEU A 89 -21.21 0.50 15.20
N ALA A 90 -20.52 1.64 15.30
CA ALA A 90 -21.09 2.91 14.87
C ALA A 90 -21.46 2.93 13.38
N LEU A 91 -20.66 2.28 12.53
CA LEU A 91 -20.91 2.18 11.09
C LEU A 91 -22.01 1.18 10.71
N ASP A 92 -22.55 0.42 11.67
CA ASP A 92 -23.73 -0.42 11.46
C ASP A 92 -25.04 0.39 11.52
N ASP A 93 -24.99 1.64 12.01
CA ASP A 93 -26.10 2.58 11.94
C ASP A 93 -26.46 2.89 10.48
N GLU A 94 -27.74 2.88 10.14
CA GLU A 94 -28.23 3.13 8.78
C GLU A 94 -27.75 4.50 8.24
N ASP A 95 -27.78 5.53 9.09
CA ASP A 95 -27.36 6.88 8.71
C ASP A 95 -25.86 7.00 8.43
N LEU A 96 -25.06 6.12 8.99
CA LEU A 96 -23.60 6.12 8.88
C LEU A 96 -23.04 5.04 7.95
N SER A 97 -23.88 4.13 7.49
CA SER A 97 -23.48 2.98 6.66
C SER A 97 -22.78 3.37 5.35
N GLY A 98 -23.10 4.57 4.82
CA GLY A 98 -22.43 5.13 3.65
C GLY A 98 -20.95 5.45 3.85
N LEU A 99 -20.47 5.52 5.09
CA LEU A 99 -19.04 5.70 5.41
C LEU A 99 -18.27 4.38 5.46
N ARG A 100 -18.97 3.26 5.45
CA ARG A 100 -18.36 1.93 5.41
C ARG A 100 -17.81 1.65 4.00
N ILE A 101 -16.51 1.42 3.91
CA ILE A 101 -15.84 1.13 2.65
C ILE A 101 -15.60 -0.38 2.47
N ASP A 102 -15.85 -0.86 1.27
CA ASP A 102 -15.28 -2.12 0.80
C ASP A 102 -13.80 -1.89 0.45
N VAL A 103 -12.94 -2.12 1.44
CA VAL A 103 -11.49 -1.83 1.34
C VAL A 103 -10.86 -2.56 0.16
N ALA A 104 -11.21 -3.83 -0.06
CA ALA A 104 -10.64 -4.62 -1.15
C ALA A 104 -11.02 -4.05 -2.53
N ARG A 105 -12.28 -3.65 -2.70
CA ARG A 105 -12.77 -3.05 -3.94
C ARG A 105 -12.12 -1.70 -4.21
N VAL A 106 -12.10 -0.81 -3.20
CA VAL A 106 -11.55 0.54 -3.35
C VAL A 106 -10.05 0.49 -3.56
N PHE A 107 -9.34 -0.37 -2.86
CA PHE A 107 -7.91 -0.60 -3.07
C PHE A 107 -7.61 -1.05 -4.51
N ARG A 108 -8.36 -2.04 -5.03
CA ARG A 108 -8.22 -2.50 -6.41
C ARG A 108 -8.44 -1.36 -7.41
N THR A 109 -9.48 -0.58 -7.23
CA THR A 109 -9.81 0.55 -8.11
C THR A 109 -8.69 1.59 -8.09
N THR A 110 -8.18 1.93 -6.91
CA THR A 110 -7.10 2.91 -6.73
C THR A 110 -5.80 2.44 -7.40
N VAL A 111 -5.37 1.21 -7.12
CA VAL A 111 -4.14 0.67 -7.72
C VAL A 111 -4.26 0.56 -9.24
N THR A 112 -5.43 0.16 -9.76
CA THR A 112 -5.69 0.11 -11.20
C THR A 112 -5.60 1.49 -11.84
N ALA A 113 -6.13 2.52 -11.20
CA ALA A 113 -6.05 3.89 -11.68
C ALA A 113 -4.60 4.41 -11.72
N VAL A 114 -3.84 4.13 -10.65
CA VAL A 114 -2.41 4.49 -10.59
C VAL A 114 -1.61 3.75 -11.67
N LEU A 115 -1.83 2.46 -11.87
CA LEU A 115 -1.17 1.69 -12.93
C LEU A 115 -1.44 2.27 -14.32
N LYS A 116 -2.68 2.70 -14.59
CA LYS A 116 -3.04 3.36 -15.86
C LYS A 116 -2.27 4.65 -16.07
N GLU A 117 -2.10 5.46 -15.02
CA GLU A 117 -1.31 6.69 -15.08
C GLU A 117 0.16 6.40 -15.43
N PHE A 118 0.70 5.29 -14.98
CA PHE A 118 2.04 4.82 -15.36
C PHE A 118 2.11 4.11 -16.72
N GLY A 119 1.00 4.08 -17.48
CA GLY A 119 0.95 3.52 -18.82
C GLY A 119 0.67 2.02 -18.88
N VAL A 120 0.44 1.37 -17.75
CA VAL A 120 0.08 -0.05 -17.70
C VAL A 120 -1.41 -0.20 -17.99
N ARG A 121 -1.73 -0.71 -19.17
CA ARG A 121 -3.12 -1.03 -19.56
C ARG A 121 -3.47 -2.41 -19.00
N GLY A 122 -4.54 -2.46 -18.20
CA GLY A 122 -5.14 -3.73 -17.81
C GLY A 122 -5.71 -4.47 -19.05
N ARG A 123 -5.54 -5.76 -19.04
CA ARG A 123 -6.23 -6.63 -20.00
C ARG A 123 -7.68 -6.83 -19.58
#